data_549d0befb1bd4ec53a933a8bcd0c149c
#
_entry.id   549d0befb1bd4ec53a933a8bcd0c149c
#
_cell.length_a   1.000
_cell.length_b   1.000
_cell.length_c   1.000
_cell.angle_alpha   90.00
_cell.angle_beta   90.00
_cell.angle_gamma   90.00
#
_symmetry.space_group_name_H-M   'P 1'
#
loop_
_entity.id
_entity.type
_entity.pdbx_description
1 polymer ?
#
loop_
_entity_poly.entity_id
_entity_poly.type
_entity_poly.pdbx_seq_one_letter_code
_entity_poly.pdbx_strand_id
1 'polypeptide(L)'
;MSDLKIDIVPKALLVAVDFSVGSRRALEMALALCPQGEITALHVVDTEFAARVEAQGVAASSEVVGKLRSRAGEEFSWLLQEKSHRPFDTMIVEGIPFVEIIKIAKDLDVDMIAMGMHKATFRVDEILFGSTAEKVLRASHCPVLCVP
;
A
#
# COMPACT_ATOMS: atom_id res chain seq x y z
N MET A 1 -30.89 15.27 -21.89
CA MET A 1 -29.80 14.38 -21.42
C MET A 1 -28.98 15.13 -20.42
N SER A 2 -28.93 14.62 -19.20
CA SER A 2 -28.05 15.16 -18.18
C SER A 2 -26.60 14.81 -18.54
N ASP A 3 -25.77 15.83 -18.69
CA ASP A 3 -24.32 15.63 -18.73
C ASP A 3 -23.90 15.04 -17.41
N LEU A 4 -23.73 13.73 -17.37
CA LEU A 4 -23.03 13.06 -16.29
C LEU A 4 -21.58 13.53 -16.32
N LYS A 5 -21.30 14.65 -15.68
CA LYS A 5 -19.93 15.00 -15.32
C LYS A 5 -19.49 14.04 -14.23
N ILE A 6 -18.95 12.93 -14.64
CA ILE A 6 -18.22 12.07 -13.72
C ILE A 6 -16.91 12.80 -13.45
N ASP A 7 -16.79 13.35 -12.27
CA ASP A 7 -15.52 13.88 -11.79
C ASP A 7 -14.66 12.67 -11.40
N ILE A 8 -13.89 12.18 -12.36
CA ILE A 8 -13.05 10.99 -12.22
C ILE A 8 -11.67 11.28 -11.64
N VAL A 9 -11.36 12.53 -11.32
CA VAL A 9 -10.07 12.84 -10.69
C VAL A 9 -10.18 12.58 -9.20
N PRO A 10 -9.46 11.57 -8.67
CA PRO A 10 -9.51 11.30 -7.24
C PRO A 10 -8.91 12.46 -6.44
N LYS A 11 -9.54 12.79 -5.32
CA LYS A 11 -9.11 13.87 -4.41
C LYS A 11 -8.25 13.37 -3.26
N ALA A 12 -8.43 12.13 -2.87
CA ALA A 12 -7.68 11.48 -1.81
C ALA A 12 -7.39 10.03 -2.20
N LEU A 13 -6.13 9.66 -2.21
CA LEU A 13 -5.67 8.30 -2.49
C LEU A 13 -4.93 7.71 -1.31
N LEU A 14 -5.18 6.43 -1.09
CA LEU A 14 -4.35 5.59 -0.24
C LEU A 14 -3.48 4.72 -1.13
N VAL A 15 -2.18 4.78 -0.96
CA VAL A 15 -1.24 3.91 -1.69
C VAL A 15 -0.67 2.89 -0.72
N ALA A 16 -0.97 1.61 -0.97
CA ALA A 16 -0.39 0.52 -0.19
C ALA A 16 1.02 0.24 -0.69
N VAL A 17 2.02 0.37 0.18
CA VAL A 17 3.44 0.27 -0.16
C VAL A 17 4.07 -0.87 0.61
N ASP A 18 4.57 -1.87 -0.10
CA ASP A 18 5.38 -2.96 0.43
C ASP A 18 6.85 -2.85 0.00
N PHE A 19 7.22 -1.71 -0.58
CA PHE A 19 8.54 -1.39 -1.13
C PHE A 19 8.97 -2.25 -2.33
N SER A 20 8.06 -3.02 -2.90
CA SER A 20 8.25 -3.67 -4.20
C SER A 20 8.28 -2.64 -5.33
N VAL A 21 8.79 -3.04 -6.48
CA VAL A 21 8.80 -2.20 -7.69
C VAL A 21 7.38 -1.80 -8.08
N GLY A 22 6.42 -2.73 -8.03
CA GLY A 22 5.02 -2.44 -8.34
C GLY A 22 4.39 -1.41 -7.41
N SER A 23 4.64 -1.50 -6.10
CA SER A 23 4.09 -0.53 -5.14
C SER A 23 4.75 0.85 -5.27
N ARG A 24 6.02 0.92 -5.61
CA ARG A 24 6.70 2.20 -5.91
C ARG A 24 6.12 2.85 -7.17
N ARG A 25 5.85 2.06 -8.21
CA ARG A 25 5.16 2.54 -9.42
C ARG A 25 3.76 3.01 -9.12
N ALA A 26 3.04 2.32 -8.24
CA ALA A 26 1.72 2.73 -7.79
C ALA A 26 1.76 4.10 -7.10
N LEU A 27 2.76 4.34 -6.25
CA LEU A 27 2.97 5.64 -5.62
C LEU A 27 3.25 6.73 -6.65
N GLU A 28 4.13 6.48 -7.61
CA GLU A 28 4.43 7.43 -8.70
C GLU A 28 3.20 7.76 -9.53
N MET A 29 2.40 6.75 -9.89
CA MET A 29 1.16 6.96 -10.63
C MET A 29 0.14 7.76 -9.83
N ALA A 30 -0.02 7.47 -8.54
CA ALA A 30 -0.92 8.22 -7.67
C ALA A 30 -0.54 9.70 -7.60
N LEU A 31 0.74 9.99 -7.44
CA LEU A 31 1.26 11.36 -7.41
C LEU A 31 1.03 12.10 -8.75
N ALA A 32 1.14 11.39 -9.87
CA ALA A 32 0.91 11.95 -11.21
C ALA A 32 -0.57 12.15 -11.52
N LEU A 33 -1.43 11.18 -11.15
CA LEU A 33 -2.87 11.23 -11.41
C LEU A 33 -3.58 12.28 -10.57
N CYS A 34 -3.05 12.57 -9.41
CA CYS A 34 -3.71 13.43 -8.43
C CYS A 34 -2.75 14.53 -7.96
N PRO A 35 -2.33 15.45 -8.86
CA PRO A 35 -1.28 16.41 -8.55
C PRO A 35 -1.64 17.40 -7.45
N GLN A 36 -2.93 17.59 -7.17
CA GLN A 36 -3.42 18.48 -6.11
C GLN A 36 -4.19 17.74 -5.01
N GLY A 37 -4.24 16.43 -5.08
CA GLY A 37 -4.94 15.61 -4.10
C GLY A 37 -4.08 15.24 -2.90
N GLU A 38 -4.72 14.68 -1.91
CA GLU A 38 -4.07 14.13 -0.72
C GLU A 38 -3.63 12.70 -1.00
N ILE A 39 -2.35 12.43 -0.86
CA ILE A 39 -1.77 11.10 -1.05
C ILE A 39 -1.23 10.62 0.30
N THR A 40 -1.70 9.48 0.74
CA THR A 40 -1.19 8.80 1.92
C THR A 40 -0.57 7.46 1.50
N ALA A 41 0.72 7.29 1.76
CA ALA A 41 1.42 6.02 1.55
C ALA A 41 1.37 5.21 2.84
N LEU A 42 0.78 4.03 2.77
CA LEU A 42 0.58 3.14 3.91
C LEU A 42 1.46 1.90 3.76
N HIS A 43 2.26 1.61 4.76
CA HIS A 43 2.90 0.32 4.92
C HIS A 43 2.30 -0.42 6.12
N VAL A 44 1.91 -1.67 5.92
CA VAL A 44 1.43 -2.54 6.99
C VAL A 44 2.51 -3.55 7.34
N VAL A 45 2.98 -3.50 8.58
CA VAL A 45 3.88 -4.52 9.13
C VAL A 45 3.06 -5.79 9.37
N ASP A 46 3.36 -6.84 8.62
CA ASP A 46 2.59 -8.08 8.61
C ASP A 46 2.84 -8.90 9.88
N THR A 47 1.85 -8.87 10.78
CA THR A 47 1.92 -9.59 12.06
C THR A 47 1.75 -11.10 11.91
N GLU A 48 1.08 -11.57 10.86
CA GLU A 48 0.99 -13.00 10.56
C GLU A 48 2.34 -13.56 10.11
N PHE A 49 3.07 -12.80 9.30
CA PHE A 49 4.45 -13.17 8.94
C PHE A 49 5.35 -13.25 10.18
N ALA A 50 5.29 -12.25 11.06
CA ALA A 50 6.05 -12.25 12.31
C ALA A 50 5.71 -13.46 13.20
N ALA A 51 4.43 -13.81 13.30
CA ALA A 51 3.99 -14.98 14.05
C ALA A 51 4.52 -16.30 13.46
N ARG A 52 4.57 -16.41 12.13
CA ARG A 52 5.16 -17.59 11.47
C ARG A 52 6.64 -17.72 11.72
N VAL A 53 7.37 -16.62 11.71
CA VAL A 53 8.81 -16.59 12.04
C VAL A 53 9.05 -17.06 13.47
N GLU A 54 8.25 -16.60 14.41
CA GLU A 54 8.31 -17.02 15.83
C GLU A 54 7.99 -18.50 15.99
N ALA A 55 6.93 -18.98 15.30
CA ALA A 55 6.55 -20.40 15.36
C ALA A 55 7.64 -21.33 14.84
N GLN A 56 8.50 -20.87 13.95
CA GLN A 56 9.66 -21.62 13.45
C GLN A 56 10.90 -21.50 14.35
N GLY A 57 10.82 -20.78 15.46
CA GLY A 57 11.90 -20.63 16.41
C GLY A 57 13.05 -19.75 15.94
N VAL A 58 12.86 -18.92 14.91
CA VAL A 58 13.91 -18.07 14.34
C VAL A 58 14.11 -16.80 15.17
N ALA A 59 13.01 -16.11 15.51
CA ALA A 59 13.04 -14.89 16.33
C ALA A 59 11.67 -14.66 16.96
N ALA A 60 11.64 -13.90 18.07
CA ALA A 60 10.38 -13.47 18.68
C ALA A 60 9.60 -12.53 17.73
N SER A 61 8.28 -12.65 17.71
CA SER A 61 7.43 -11.83 16.83
C SER A 61 7.60 -10.34 17.08
N SER A 62 7.76 -9.92 18.35
CA SER A 62 8.01 -8.52 18.71
C SER A 62 9.32 -7.98 18.12
N GLU A 63 10.37 -8.80 18.07
CA GLU A 63 11.63 -8.45 17.44
C GLU A 63 11.50 -8.30 15.93
N VAL A 64 10.80 -9.22 15.28
CA VAL A 64 10.52 -9.16 13.84
C VAL A 64 9.73 -7.92 13.48
N VAL A 65 8.66 -7.64 14.20
CA VAL A 65 7.82 -6.44 14.01
C VAL A 65 8.65 -5.18 14.17
N GLY A 66 9.49 -5.09 15.21
CA GLY A 66 10.36 -3.94 15.44
C GLY A 66 11.32 -3.69 14.28
N LYS A 67 11.95 -4.73 13.76
CA LYS A 67 12.87 -4.63 12.61
C LYS A 67 12.14 -4.22 11.32
N LEU A 68 10.98 -4.80 11.04
CA LEU A 68 10.18 -4.46 9.87
C LEU A 68 9.69 -3.02 9.93
N ARG A 69 9.26 -2.55 11.10
CA ARG A 69 8.83 -1.17 11.31
C ARG A 69 9.99 -0.19 11.09
N SER A 70 11.16 -0.45 11.65
CA SER A 70 12.35 0.39 11.48
C SER A 70 12.77 0.48 10.02
N ARG A 71 12.78 -0.66 9.32
CA ARG A 71 13.10 -0.71 7.89
C ARG A 71 12.08 0.09 7.06
N ALA A 72 10.80 -0.03 7.36
CA ALA A 72 9.76 0.72 6.68
C ALA A 72 9.94 2.23 6.87
N GLY A 73 10.30 2.68 8.06
CA GLY A 73 10.61 4.08 8.35
C GLY A 73 11.78 4.61 7.52
N GLU A 74 12.85 3.83 7.41
CA GLU A 74 14.02 4.16 6.59
C GLU A 74 13.66 4.24 5.10
N GLU A 75 12.91 3.27 4.59
CA GLU A 75 12.47 3.24 3.19
C GLU A 75 11.56 4.43 2.86
N PHE A 76 10.63 4.78 3.73
CA PHE A 76 9.81 5.97 3.55
C PHE A 76 10.62 7.27 3.58
N SER A 77 11.59 7.38 4.47
CA SER A 77 12.49 8.55 4.50
C SER A 77 13.22 8.72 3.18
N TRP A 78 13.72 7.63 2.62
CA TRP A 78 14.37 7.63 1.32
C TRP A 78 13.41 8.03 0.18
N LEU A 79 12.20 7.46 0.15
CA LEU A 79 11.19 7.82 -0.84
C LEU A 79 10.75 9.28 -0.75
N LEU A 80 10.62 9.83 0.45
CA LEU A 80 10.30 11.25 0.66
C LEU A 80 11.41 12.17 0.14
N GLN A 81 12.67 11.79 0.30
CA GLN A 81 13.79 12.53 -0.25
C GLN A 81 13.82 12.46 -1.78
N GLU A 82 13.61 11.28 -2.36
CA GLU A 82 13.57 11.06 -3.80
C GLU A 82 12.42 11.83 -4.46
N LYS A 83 11.27 11.88 -3.81
CA LYS A 83 10.05 12.55 -4.29
C LYS A 83 9.86 13.94 -3.70
N SER A 84 10.94 14.63 -3.35
CA SER A 84 10.90 15.92 -2.63
C SER A 84 10.10 17.02 -3.32
N HIS A 85 9.87 16.91 -4.63
CA HIS A 85 9.08 17.88 -5.38
C HIS A 85 7.56 17.75 -5.17
N ARG A 86 7.11 16.67 -4.56
CA ARG A 86 5.70 16.37 -4.31
C ARG A 86 5.55 15.65 -2.97
N PRO A 87 5.19 16.38 -1.90
CA PRO A 87 5.03 15.74 -0.59
C PRO A 87 3.83 14.80 -0.56
N PHE A 88 3.92 13.77 0.24
CA PHE A 88 2.84 12.84 0.58
C PHE A 88 2.96 12.44 2.04
N ASP A 89 1.85 12.07 2.63
CA ASP A 89 1.83 11.56 4.01
C ASP A 89 2.23 10.09 4.04
N THR A 90 2.84 9.66 5.13
CA THR A 90 3.21 8.27 5.35
C THR A 90 2.58 7.73 6.62
N MET A 91 2.17 6.47 6.58
CA MET A 91 1.65 5.74 7.75
C MET A 91 2.29 4.37 7.80
N ILE A 92 2.66 3.95 9.00
CA ILE A 92 3.12 2.59 9.28
C ILE A 92 2.22 2.03 10.38
N VAL A 93 1.52 0.96 10.08
CA VAL A 93 0.65 0.26 11.03
C VAL A 93 1.03 -1.21 11.11
N GLU A 94 0.56 -1.90 12.11
CA GLU A 94 0.77 -3.32 12.31
C GLU A 94 -0.55 -4.06 12.15
N GLY A 95 -0.53 -5.23 11.52
CA GLY A 95 -1.72 -6.04 11.37
C GLY A 95 -1.67 -6.96 10.17
N ILE A 96 -2.85 -7.35 9.72
CA ILE A 96 -3.03 -8.13 8.50
C ILE A 96 -3.14 -7.14 7.33
N PRO A 97 -2.25 -7.20 6.33
CA PRO A 97 -2.16 -6.14 5.31
C PRO A 97 -3.49 -5.77 4.67
N PHE A 98 -4.26 -6.70 4.11
CA PHE A 98 -5.50 -6.34 3.43
C PHE A 98 -6.55 -5.76 4.38
N VAL A 99 -6.61 -6.23 5.62
CA VAL A 99 -7.56 -5.75 6.64
C VAL A 99 -7.25 -4.30 7.00
N GLU A 100 -5.99 -3.99 7.27
CA GLU A 100 -5.57 -2.64 7.62
C GLU A 100 -5.71 -1.66 6.44
N ILE A 101 -5.40 -2.09 5.22
CA ILE A 101 -5.60 -1.27 4.02
C ILE A 101 -7.06 -0.86 3.88
N ILE A 102 -7.99 -1.81 3.97
CA ILE A 102 -9.43 -1.53 3.87
C ILE A 102 -9.90 -0.62 5.01
N LYS A 103 -9.48 -0.91 6.23
CA LYS A 103 -9.82 -0.12 7.41
C LYS A 103 -9.35 1.34 7.27
N ILE A 104 -8.09 1.54 6.95
CA ILE A 104 -7.50 2.87 6.81
C ILE A 104 -8.13 3.63 5.63
N ALA A 105 -8.41 2.95 4.52
CA ALA A 105 -9.11 3.56 3.38
C ALA A 105 -10.48 4.13 3.78
N LYS A 106 -11.21 3.42 4.62
CA LYS A 106 -12.50 3.90 5.17
C LYS A 106 -12.31 5.03 6.17
N ASP A 107 -11.37 4.88 7.10
CA ASP A 107 -11.11 5.89 8.14
C ASP A 107 -10.67 7.23 7.54
N LEU A 108 -9.87 7.21 6.48
CA LEU A 108 -9.43 8.41 5.77
C LEU A 108 -10.40 8.89 4.69
N ASP A 109 -11.47 8.15 4.45
CA ASP A 109 -12.47 8.44 3.42
C ASP A 109 -11.84 8.70 2.05
N VAL A 110 -10.89 7.85 1.65
CA VAL A 110 -10.24 7.95 0.35
C VAL A 110 -11.19 7.52 -0.77
N ASP A 111 -11.02 8.11 -1.93
CA ASP A 111 -11.84 7.80 -3.09
C ASP A 111 -11.15 6.87 -4.10
N MET A 112 -9.92 6.47 -3.83
CA MET A 112 -9.19 5.45 -4.59
C MET A 112 -8.08 4.83 -3.75
N ILE A 113 -7.84 3.53 -3.97
CA ILE A 113 -6.67 2.81 -3.46
C ILE A 113 -5.75 2.50 -4.64
N ALA A 114 -4.46 2.74 -4.51
CA ALA A 114 -3.45 2.30 -5.47
C ALA A 114 -2.50 1.29 -4.81
N MET A 115 -2.13 0.25 -5.54
CA MET A 115 -1.25 -0.78 -5.02
C MET A 115 -0.57 -1.56 -6.14
N GLY A 116 0.51 -2.26 -5.82
CA GLY A 116 1.16 -3.19 -6.74
C GLY A 116 0.33 -4.46 -6.93
N MET A 117 0.41 -5.06 -8.11
CA MET A 117 -0.29 -6.31 -8.43
C MET A 117 0.37 -7.54 -7.85
N HIS A 118 1.68 -7.53 -7.72
CA HIS A 118 2.49 -8.69 -7.39
C HIS A 118 3.17 -8.56 -6.05
N LYS A 119 3.44 -9.70 -5.41
CA LYS A 119 4.34 -9.75 -4.27
C LYS A 119 5.78 -9.42 -4.71
N ALA A 120 6.61 -8.99 -3.75
CA ALA A 120 8.01 -8.69 -3.97
C ALA A 120 8.82 -9.88 -4.49
N THR A 121 8.38 -11.12 -4.26
CA THR A 121 8.97 -12.35 -4.79
C THR A 121 8.28 -12.75 -6.08
N PHE A 122 9.00 -12.63 -7.19
CA PHE A 122 8.47 -12.92 -8.52
C PHE A 122 8.86 -14.33 -8.98
N ARG A 123 7.85 -15.15 -9.28
CA ARG A 123 8.01 -16.36 -10.08
C ARG A 123 7.25 -16.19 -11.39
N VAL A 124 7.92 -16.47 -12.52
CA VAL A 124 7.39 -16.25 -13.88
C VAL A 124 6.11 -17.04 -14.17
N ASP A 125 5.92 -18.16 -13.48
CA ASP A 125 4.76 -19.04 -13.57
C ASP A 125 3.58 -18.62 -12.67
N GLU A 126 3.78 -17.64 -11.79
CA GLU A 126 2.74 -17.06 -10.95
C GLU A 126 2.30 -15.69 -11.48
N ILE A 127 1.73 -15.66 -12.69
CA ILE A 127 1.10 -14.45 -13.26
C ILE A 127 -0.25 -14.25 -12.55
N LEU A 128 -0.24 -14.23 -11.25
CA LEU A 128 -1.45 -14.05 -10.46
C LEU A 128 -1.28 -12.84 -9.55
N PHE A 129 -2.38 -12.19 -9.28
CA PHE A 129 -2.43 -11.16 -8.26
C PHE A 129 -1.83 -11.67 -6.96
N GLY A 130 -1.04 -10.85 -6.29
CA GLY A 130 -0.66 -11.12 -4.92
C GLY A 130 -1.91 -11.30 -4.06
N SER A 131 -1.81 -12.12 -3.02
CA SER A 131 -2.97 -12.41 -2.14
C SER A 131 -3.56 -11.16 -1.50
N THR A 132 -2.74 -10.18 -1.18
CA THR A 132 -3.19 -8.89 -0.63
C THR A 132 -3.99 -8.10 -1.66
N ALA A 133 -3.49 -8.00 -2.91
CA ALA A 133 -4.18 -7.29 -3.98
C ALA A 133 -5.55 -7.90 -4.27
N GLU A 134 -5.63 -9.23 -4.37
CA GLU A 134 -6.90 -9.92 -4.60
C GLU A 134 -7.92 -9.64 -3.49
N LYS A 135 -7.51 -9.72 -2.24
CA LYS A 135 -8.39 -9.48 -1.09
C LYS A 135 -8.84 -8.02 -1.01
N VAL A 136 -7.96 -7.08 -1.30
CA VAL A 136 -8.30 -5.65 -1.36
C VAL A 136 -9.31 -5.39 -2.46
N LEU A 137 -9.10 -5.94 -3.66
CA LEU A 137 -10.04 -5.80 -4.78
C LEU A 137 -11.45 -6.29 -4.43
N ARG A 138 -11.55 -7.40 -3.69
CA ARG A 138 -12.84 -7.99 -3.30
C ARG A 138 -13.55 -7.19 -2.21
N ALA A 139 -12.80 -6.59 -1.29
CA ALA A 139 -13.35 -5.94 -0.09
C ALA A 139 -13.44 -4.41 -0.19
N SER A 140 -12.86 -3.81 -1.22
CA SER A 140 -12.79 -2.36 -1.34
C SER A 140 -14.16 -1.71 -1.58
N HIS A 141 -14.39 -0.59 -0.89
CA HIS A 141 -15.56 0.27 -1.07
C HIS A 141 -15.34 1.36 -2.14
N CYS A 142 -14.15 1.44 -2.71
CA CYS A 142 -13.77 2.43 -3.71
C CYS A 142 -12.95 1.76 -4.85
N PRO A 143 -12.75 2.47 -5.97
CA PRO A 143 -11.89 1.96 -7.04
C PRO A 143 -10.48 1.62 -6.56
N VAL A 144 -9.92 0.58 -7.14
CA VAL A 144 -8.56 0.13 -6.85
C VAL A 144 -7.73 0.13 -8.13
N LEU A 145 -6.63 0.85 -8.11
CA LEU A 145 -5.64 0.87 -9.18
C LEU A 145 -4.54 -0.13 -8.85
N CYS A 146 -4.47 -1.21 -9.62
CA CYS A 146 -3.42 -2.22 -9.50
C CYS A 146 -2.34 -1.99 -10.55
N VAL A 147 -1.09 -1.85 -10.11
CA VAL A 147 0.05 -1.52 -10.97
C VAL A 147 1.01 -2.70 -11.02
N PRO A 148 1.36 -3.19 -12.23
CA PRO A 148 2.33 -4.27 -12.38
C PRO A 148 3.75 -3.87 -12.02
#